data_c2b2227f9fbd91261f67ccac5d5cfdb3
#
_entry.id   c2b2227f9fbd91261f67ccac5d5cfdb3
#
_cell.length_a   1.000
_cell.length_b   1.000
_cell.length_c   1.000
_cell.angle_alpha   90.00
_cell.angle_beta   90.00
_cell.angle_gamma   90.00
#
_symmetry.space_group_name_H-M   'P 1'
#
loop_
_entity.id
_entity.type
_entity.pdbx_description
1 polymer ?
#
loop_
_entity_poly.entity_id
_entity_poly.type
_entity_poly.pdbx_seq_one_letter_code
_entity_poly.pdbx_strand_id
1 'polypeptide(L)'
;KNRNSFKEIYKNINYLKLTPELLIGKKIFDEEFFKKIDAIENSILDGNTFESIVLKNKNKVTKIGFINNQKLKEDGVEFKGINKKSFDEMFKATETNSPKFINIDNNYYIFEILETKEKLLTLENKELKKMIISQLKIIDQIEKIGKILRDIEDNKFNKDNMVRLAQNNNSSVNT
;
A
#
# COMPACT_ATOMS: atom_id res chain seq x y z
N LYS A 1 11.87 -10.40 18.09
CA LYS A 1 12.42 -10.18 16.82
C LYS A 1 11.21 -9.92 15.98
N ASN A 2 11.25 -8.92 15.13
CA ASN A 2 10.07 -8.17 14.64
C ASN A 2 9.03 -9.01 13.85
N ARG A 3 8.09 -9.67 14.51
CA ARG A 3 6.91 -10.28 13.88
C ARG A 3 6.02 -9.23 13.19
N ASN A 4 6.07 -7.97 13.64
CA ASN A 4 5.28 -6.88 13.07
C ASN A 4 5.70 -6.49 11.64
N SER A 5 6.92 -6.82 11.19
CA SER A 5 7.40 -6.57 9.83
C SER A 5 6.77 -7.46 8.75
N PHE A 6 6.00 -8.46 9.16
CA PHE A 6 5.41 -9.46 8.26
C PHE A 6 3.88 -9.45 8.33
N LYS A 7 3.31 -8.30 8.62
CA LYS A 7 1.86 -8.08 8.60
C LYS A 7 1.46 -7.35 7.32
N GLU A 8 0.39 -7.79 6.75
CA GLU A 8 -0.29 -7.12 5.65
C GLU A 8 -1.62 -6.59 6.15
N ILE A 9 -1.91 -5.34 5.82
CA ILE A 9 -3.16 -4.68 6.22
C ILE A 9 -4.15 -4.83 5.08
N TYR A 10 -5.35 -5.28 5.41
CA TYR A 10 -6.51 -5.32 4.52
C TYR A 10 -7.60 -4.39 5.06
N LYS A 11 -8.23 -3.66 4.15
CA LYS A 11 -9.36 -2.77 4.46
C LYS A 11 -10.56 -3.15 3.62
N ASN A 12 -11.72 -3.25 4.28
CA ASN A 12 -13.00 -3.43 3.60
C ASN A 12 -13.55 -2.04 3.26
N ILE A 13 -13.60 -1.71 1.96
CA ILE A 13 -13.89 -0.35 1.49
C ILE A 13 -15.13 -0.35 0.62
N ASN A 14 -16.07 0.56 0.92
CA ASN A 14 -17.14 0.98 0.05
C ASN A 14 -16.83 2.36 -0.51
N TYR A 15 -17.14 2.61 -1.78
CA TYR A 15 -17.03 3.96 -2.34
C TYR A 15 -18.07 4.25 -3.40
N LEU A 16 -18.34 5.52 -3.62
CA LEU A 16 -19.13 6.04 -4.72
C LEU A 16 -18.28 7.08 -5.47
N LYS A 17 -18.13 6.91 -6.78
CA LYS A 17 -17.53 7.94 -7.64
C LYS A 17 -18.57 9.00 -7.93
N LEU A 18 -18.26 10.25 -7.62
CA LEU A 18 -19.13 11.39 -7.82
C LEU A 18 -18.82 11.98 -9.19
N THR A 19 -19.75 11.87 -10.12
CA THR A 19 -19.63 12.41 -11.47
C THR A 19 -20.75 13.40 -11.73
N PRO A 20 -20.56 14.37 -12.66
CA PRO A 20 -21.65 15.26 -13.05
C PRO A 20 -22.89 14.52 -13.51
N GLU A 21 -22.72 13.44 -14.28
CA GLU A 21 -23.87 12.59 -14.71
C GLU A 21 -24.64 12.03 -13.53
N LEU A 22 -23.93 11.60 -12.49
CA LEU A 22 -24.56 11.01 -11.30
C LEU A 22 -25.30 12.06 -10.46
N LEU A 23 -24.70 13.24 -10.27
CA LEU A 23 -25.21 14.23 -9.31
C LEU A 23 -26.21 15.19 -9.93
N ILE A 24 -26.03 15.56 -11.21
CA ILE A 24 -26.83 16.60 -11.89
C ILE A 24 -27.35 16.20 -13.27
N GLY A 25 -27.08 14.95 -13.72
CA GLY A 25 -27.54 14.45 -15.04
C GLY A 25 -26.84 15.08 -16.24
N LYS A 26 -25.75 15.83 -16.05
CA LYS A 26 -24.95 16.49 -17.11
C LYS A 26 -23.58 15.84 -17.22
N LYS A 27 -22.85 16.14 -18.32
CA LYS A 27 -21.48 15.63 -18.53
C LYS A 27 -20.37 16.63 -18.21
N ILE A 28 -20.72 17.81 -17.72
CA ILE A 28 -19.80 18.91 -17.47
C ILE A 28 -19.71 19.22 -15.98
N PHE A 29 -18.52 19.65 -15.55
CA PHE A 29 -18.28 20.17 -14.20
C PHE A 29 -18.68 21.66 -14.18
N ASP A 30 -19.89 21.95 -13.76
CA ASP A 30 -20.43 23.28 -13.63
C ASP A 30 -20.70 23.68 -12.17
N GLU A 31 -21.17 24.89 -11.94
CA GLU A 31 -21.48 25.42 -10.62
C GLU A 31 -22.50 24.54 -9.87
N GLU A 32 -23.46 23.95 -10.58
CA GLU A 32 -24.46 23.07 -9.98
C GLU A 32 -23.82 21.78 -9.41
N PHE A 33 -22.86 21.22 -10.17
CA PHE A 33 -22.07 20.06 -9.70
C PHE A 33 -21.31 20.40 -8.41
N PHE A 34 -20.59 21.52 -8.39
CA PHE A 34 -19.81 21.90 -7.21
C PHE A 34 -20.70 22.19 -6.00
N LYS A 35 -21.86 22.83 -6.18
CA LYS A 35 -22.85 22.97 -5.10
C LYS A 35 -23.30 21.61 -4.52
N LYS A 36 -23.38 20.54 -5.36
CA LYS A 36 -23.70 19.20 -4.85
C LYS A 36 -22.53 18.58 -4.11
N ILE A 37 -21.30 18.83 -4.55
CA ILE A 37 -20.08 18.40 -3.83
C ILE A 37 -20.03 19.07 -2.46
N ASP A 38 -20.18 20.39 -2.38
CA ASP A 38 -20.20 21.16 -1.12
C ASP A 38 -21.29 20.63 -0.16
N ALA A 39 -22.47 20.31 -0.68
CA ALA A 39 -23.54 19.73 0.12
C ALA A 39 -23.19 18.34 0.68
N ILE A 40 -22.45 17.52 -0.07
CA ILE A 40 -21.96 16.22 0.39
C ILE A 40 -20.90 16.41 1.48
N GLU A 41 -19.94 17.32 1.28
CA GLU A 41 -18.90 17.62 2.27
C GLU A 41 -19.53 18.15 3.58
N ASN A 42 -20.48 19.08 3.50
CA ASN A 42 -21.22 19.58 4.66
C ASN A 42 -21.98 18.44 5.36
N SER A 43 -22.61 17.55 4.60
CA SER A 43 -23.31 16.39 5.17
C SER A 43 -22.36 15.45 5.95
N ILE A 44 -21.11 15.30 5.50
CA ILE A 44 -20.07 14.55 6.22
C ILE A 44 -19.70 15.28 7.52
N LEU A 45 -19.49 16.61 7.44
CA LEU A 45 -19.16 17.45 8.61
C LEU A 45 -20.27 17.43 9.66
N ASP A 46 -21.53 17.35 9.23
CA ASP A 46 -22.70 17.24 10.10
C ASP A 46 -22.84 15.84 10.73
N GLY A 47 -21.92 14.91 10.45
CA GLY A 47 -21.89 13.57 11.04
C GLY A 47 -22.87 12.57 10.40
N ASN A 48 -23.37 12.85 9.20
CA ASN A 48 -24.23 11.92 8.48
C ASN A 48 -23.46 10.65 8.08
N THR A 49 -24.13 9.51 8.08
CA THR A 49 -23.54 8.23 7.70
C THR A 49 -23.34 8.12 6.19
N PHE A 50 -22.38 7.29 5.77
CA PHE A 50 -22.17 7.01 4.35
C PHE A 50 -23.46 6.55 3.66
N GLU A 51 -24.20 5.64 4.27
CA GLU A 51 -25.44 5.13 3.71
C GLU A 51 -26.49 6.24 3.50
N SER A 52 -26.66 7.18 4.46
CA SER A 52 -27.60 8.29 4.32
C SER A 52 -27.22 9.26 3.19
N ILE A 53 -25.91 9.54 3.04
CA ILE A 53 -25.40 10.44 2.00
C ILE A 53 -25.60 9.84 0.61
N VAL A 54 -25.33 8.53 0.45
CA VAL A 54 -25.43 7.86 -0.86
C VAL A 54 -26.80 7.28 -1.15
N LEU A 55 -27.79 7.49 -0.29
CA LEU A 55 -29.10 6.80 -0.35
C LEU A 55 -29.73 6.83 -1.74
N LYS A 56 -29.75 7.98 -2.42
CA LYS A 56 -30.30 8.12 -3.77
C LYS A 56 -29.52 7.38 -4.85
N ASN A 57 -28.26 7.06 -4.59
CA ASN A 57 -27.33 6.44 -5.52
C ASN A 57 -26.78 5.11 -4.97
N LYS A 58 -27.48 4.48 -4.04
CA LYS A 58 -27.03 3.25 -3.35
C LYS A 58 -26.66 2.11 -4.32
N ASN A 59 -27.36 2.01 -5.43
CA ASN A 59 -27.10 1.03 -6.49
C ASN A 59 -25.82 1.32 -7.31
N LYS A 60 -25.19 2.49 -7.16
CA LYS A 60 -23.93 2.87 -7.81
C LYS A 60 -22.73 2.75 -6.86
N VAL A 61 -22.96 2.43 -5.58
CA VAL A 61 -21.89 2.19 -4.62
C VAL A 61 -21.12 0.94 -5.02
N THR A 62 -19.81 1.08 -5.09
CA THR A 62 -18.91 -0.06 -5.32
C THR A 62 -18.42 -0.59 -3.96
N LYS A 63 -18.70 -1.86 -3.72
CA LYS A 63 -18.19 -2.60 -2.55
C LYS A 63 -16.97 -3.39 -2.98
N ILE A 64 -15.77 -3.00 -2.51
CA ILE A 64 -14.53 -3.68 -2.91
C ILE A 64 -14.35 -4.99 -2.14
N GLY A 65 -14.77 -5.01 -0.87
CA GLY A 65 -14.41 -6.05 0.09
C GLY A 65 -13.01 -5.80 0.66
N PHE A 66 -12.42 -6.81 1.26
CA PHE A 66 -11.08 -6.71 1.82
C PHE A 66 -10.00 -6.65 0.74
N ILE A 67 -9.21 -5.60 0.80
CA ILE A 67 -8.16 -5.28 -0.17
C ILE A 67 -6.93 -4.75 0.55
N ASN A 68 -5.72 -5.08 0.06
CA ASN A 68 -4.45 -4.57 0.58
C ASN A 68 -3.99 -3.29 -0.14
N ASN A 69 -2.89 -2.72 0.29
CA ASN A 69 -2.30 -1.51 -0.30
C ASN A 69 -1.78 -1.67 -1.74
N GLN A 70 -1.65 -2.92 -2.22
CA GLN A 70 -1.29 -3.23 -3.61
C GLN A 70 -2.50 -3.41 -4.51
N LYS A 71 -3.71 -3.12 -4.02
CA LYS A 71 -5.01 -3.36 -4.68
C LYS A 71 -5.30 -4.83 -4.92
N LEU A 72 -4.72 -5.74 -4.13
CA LEU A 72 -5.01 -7.17 -4.18
C LEU A 72 -6.08 -7.52 -3.15
N LYS A 73 -7.09 -8.23 -3.59
CA LYS A 73 -8.08 -8.86 -2.71
C LYS A 73 -7.46 -10.06 -1.98
N GLU A 74 -8.17 -10.62 -1.02
CA GLU A 74 -7.67 -11.77 -0.24
C GLU A 74 -7.39 -13.03 -1.07
N ASP A 75 -8.07 -13.16 -2.20
CA ASP A 75 -7.87 -14.22 -3.20
C ASP A 75 -6.70 -13.93 -4.17
N GLY A 76 -6.02 -12.79 -4.01
CA GLY A 76 -4.91 -12.37 -4.85
C GLY A 76 -5.33 -11.68 -6.16
N VAL A 77 -6.63 -11.48 -6.39
CA VAL A 77 -7.13 -10.80 -7.59
C VAL A 77 -6.97 -9.29 -7.46
N GLU A 78 -6.38 -8.66 -8.48
CA GLU A 78 -6.20 -7.21 -8.53
C GLU A 78 -7.53 -6.50 -8.80
N PHE A 79 -7.86 -5.49 -7.98
CA PHE A 79 -8.99 -4.61 -8.19
C PHE A 79 -8.60 -3.44 -9.10
N LYS A 80 -9.27 -3.33 -10.27
CA LYS A 80 -8.97 -2.32 -11.30
C LYS A 80 -9.97 -1.16 -11.35
N GLY A 81 -10.99 -1.15 -10.50
CA GLY A 81 -12.11 -0.19 -10.56
C GLY A 81 -11.79 1.26 -10.17
N ILE A 82 -10.57 1.54 -9.70
CA ILE A 82 -10.12 2.87 -9.26
C ILE A 82 -8.66 3.08 -9.63
N ASN A 83 -8.27 4.31 -9.98
CA ASN A 83 -6.87 4.63 -10.24
C ASN A 83 -6.02 4.53 -8.95
N LYS A 84 -4.71 4.33 -9.13
CA LYS A 84 -3.81 4.07 -7.99
C LYS A 84 -3.74 5.25 -7.02
N LYS A 85 -3.65 6.48 -7.50
CA LYS A 85 -3.54 7.66 -6.64
C LYS A 85 -4.76 7.81 -5.72
N SER A 86 -5.97 7.72 -6.30
CA SER A 86 -7.22 7.80 -5.51
C SER A 86 -7.34 6.65 -4.52
N PHE A 87 -6.95 5.44 -4.93
CA PHE A 87 -6.94 4.30 -4.03
C PHE A 87 -5.95 4.45 -2.87
N ASP A 88 -4.71 4.88 -3.17
CA ASP A 88 -3.69 5.08 -2.15
C ASP A 88 -4.14 6.11 -1.10
N GLU A 89 -4.86 7.16 -1.53
CA GLU A 89 -5.40 8.15 -0.60
C GLU A 89 -6.53 7.57 0.27
N MET A 90 -7.46 6.82 -0.32
CA MET A 90 -8.48 6.10 0.46
C MET A 90 -7.84 5.13 1.46
N PHE A 91 -6.79 4.43 1.05
CA PHE A 91 -6.13 3.43 1.88
C PHE A 91 -5.36 4.03 3.07
N LYS A 92 -4.97 5.31 3.02
CA LYS A 92 -4.35 6.02 4.16
C LYS A 92 -5.32 6.27 5.31
N ALA A 93 -6.61 6.40 5.04
CA ALA A 93 -7.60 6.66 6.08
C ALA A 93 -7.62 5.54 7.12
N THR A 94 -7.66 5.89 8.40
CA THR A 94 -7.60 4.94 9.54
C THR A 94 -8.94 4.76 10.23
N GLU A 95 -9.83 5.75 10.14
CA GLU A 95 -11.14 5.71 10.79
C GLU A 95 -12.08 4.75 10.04
N THR A 96 -12.81 3.96 10.79
CA THR A 96 -13.83 3.04 10.28
C THR A 96 -15.23 3.59 10.51
N ASN A 97 -16.18 3.20 9.64
CA ASN A 97 -17.59 3.59 9.70
C ASN A 97 -17.80 5.12 9.71
N SER A 98 -16.86 5.85 9.12
CA SER A 98 -16.91 7.30 8.95
C SER A 98 -16.75 7.62 7.47
N PRO A 99 -17.73 8.31 6.85
CA PRO A 99 -17.62 8.72 5.47
C PRO A 99 -16.51 9.76 5.31
N LYS A 100 -15.76 9.64 4.22
CA LYS A 100 -14.72 10.58 3.84
C LYS A 100 -14.86 10.97 2.38
N PHE A 101 -14.49 12.19 2.10
CA PHE A 101 -14.45 12.73 0.75
C PHE A 101 -13.01 12.90 0.28
N ILE A 102 -12.74 12.60 -0.97
CA ILE A 102 -11.47 12.90 -1.64
C ILE A 102 -11.70 13.43 -3.05
N ASN A 103 -10.83 14.35 -3.45
CA ASN A 103 -10.70 14.84 -4.81
C ASN A 103 -9.24 14.69 -5.27
N ILE A 104 -9.00 13.85 -6.25
CA ILE A 104 -7.67 13.59 -6.81
C ILE A 104 -7.74 13.70 -8.34
N ASP A 105 -7.00 14.65 -8.93
CA ASP A 105 -6.93 14.85 -10.36
C ASP A 105 -8.35 14.95 -11.00
N ASN A 106 -9.25 15.76 -10.41
CA ASN A 106 -10.67 15.91 -10.77
C ASN A 106 -11.49 14.61 -10.72
N ASN A 107 -11.04 13.62 -9.97
CA ASN A 107 -11.84 12.46 -9.62
C ASN A 107 -12.34 12.61 -8.19
N TYR A 108 -13.65 12.71 -8.05
CA TYR A 108 -14.36 12.94 -6.79
C TYR A 108 -14.93 11.64 -6.28
N TYR A 109 -14.67 11.33 -5.01
CA TYR A 109 -15.19 10.12 -4.37
C TYR A 109 -15.65 10.42 -2.96
N ILE A 110 -16.73 9.77 -2.56
CA ILE A 110 -17.04 9.53 -1.16
C ILE A 110 -16.80 8.06 -0.86
N PHE A 111 -16.19 7.76 0.28
CA PHE A 111 -15.87 6.40 0.69
C PHE A 111 -15.99 6.22 2.19
N GLU A 112 -16.08 4.97 2.61
CA GLU A 112 -15.96 4.56 4.02
C GLU A 112 -15.10 3.29 4.11
N ILE A 113 -14.41 3.13 5.22
CA ILE A 113 -13.77 1.89 5.60
C ILE A 113 -14.67 1.22 6.63
N LEU A 114 -15.21 0.05 6.29
CA LEU A 114 -16.06 -0.71 7.21
C LEU A 114 -15.24 -1.40 8.29
N GLU A 115 -14.11 -1.97 7.90
CA GLU A 115 -13.26 -2.78 8.76
C GLU A 115 -11.82 -2.77 8.28
N THR A 116 -10.89 -2.83 9.23
CA THR A 116 -9.47 -3.02 8.96
C THR A 116 -9.01 -4.28 9.68
N LYS A 117 -8.32 -5.17 8.97
CA LYS A 117 -7.72 -6.37 9.54
C LYS A 117 -6.26 -6.51 9.17
N GLU A 118 -5.50 -7.14 10.07
CA GLU A 118 -4.11 -7.50 9.85
C GLU A 118 -4.03 -9.00 9.55
N LYS A 119 -3.28 -9.35 8.52
CA LYS A 119 -2.96 -10.74 8.17
C LYS A 119 -1.47 -10.95 8.31
N LEU A 120 -1.07 -11.95 9.08
CA LEU A 120 0.33 -12.37 9.12
C LEU A 120 0.67 -13.04 7.78
N LEU A 121 1.74 -12.57 7.16
CA LEU A 121 2.29 -13.22 5.97
C LEU A 121 3.02 -14.50 6.40
N THR A 122 2.78 -15.59 5.68
CA THR A 122 3.48 -16.85 5.86
C THR A 122 4.58 -17.00 4.80
N LEU A 123 5.50 -17.96 4.98
CA LEU A 123 6.55 -18.26 4.02
C LEU A 123 6.04 -18.80 2.66
N GLU A 124 4.75 -19.06 2.55
CA GLU A 124 4.08 -19.38 1.27
C GLU A 124 3.93 -18.14 0.40
N ASN A 125 3.92 -16.93 1.00
CA ASN A 125 3.92 -15.68 0.25
C ASN A 125 5.27 -15.50 -0.46
N LYS A 126 5.23 -15.50 -1.81
CA LYS A 126 6.44 -15.45 -2.66
C LYS A 126 7.25 -14.17 -2.47
N GLU A 127 6.58 -13.02 -2.27
CA GLU A 127 7.25 -11.73 -2.08
C GLU A 127 7.91 -11.66 -0.70
N LEU A 128 7.24 -12.13 0.34
CA LEU A 128 7.83 -12.27 1.67
C LEU A 128 9.07 -13.17 1.62
N LYS A 129 8.98 -14.32 0.95
CA LYS A 129 10.10 -15.25 0.80
C LYS A 129 11.29 -14.60 0.10
N LYS A 130 11.07 -13.86 -0.99
CA LYS A 130 12.12 -13.10 -1.69
C LYS A 130 12.77 -12.05 -0.77
N MET A 131 11.95 -11.29 -0.04
CA MET A 131 12.43 -10.26 0.90
C MET A 131 13.30 -10.89 2.00
N ILE A 132 12.87 -11.98 2.61
CA ILE A 132 13.63 -12.70 3.64
C ILE A 132 14.96 -13.20 3.07
N ILE A 133 14.95 -13.83 1.89
CA ILE A 133 16.17 -14.31 1.23
C ILE A 133 17.15 -13.15 0.97
N SER A 134 16.65 -12.00 0.50
CA SER A 134 17.48 -10.81 0.28
C SER A 134 18.10 -10.30 1.58
N GLN A 135 17.33 -10.20 2.66
CA GLN A 135 17.84 -9.79 3.97
C GLN A 135 18.88 -10.76 4.53
N LEU A 136 18.65 -12.06 4.41
CA LEU A 136 19.63 -13.07 4.84
C LEU A 136 20.93 -12.97 4.07
N LYS A 137 20.91 -12.71 2.76
CA LYS A 137 22.12 -12.47 1.95
C LYS A 137 22.90 -11.25 2.43
N ILE A 138 22.20 -10.16 2.77
CA ILE A 138 22.84 -8.95 3.29
C ILE A 138 23.53 -9.24 4.65
N ILE A 139 22.84 -9.96 5.54
CA ILE A 139 23.39 -10.35 6.85
C ILE A 139 24.66 -11.21 6.67
N ASP A 140 24.60 -12.23 5.80
CA ASP A 140 25.74 -13.08 5.49
C ASP A 140 26.93 -12.29 4.92
N GLN A 141 26.67 -11.30 4.06
CA GLN A 141 27.71 -10.40 3.55
C GLN A 141 28.32 -9.55 4.66
N ILE A 142 27.52 -8.96 5.54
CA ILE A 142 28.00 -8.18 6.69
C ILE A 142 28.84 -9.04 7.63
N GLU A 143 28.43 -10.25 7.92
CA GLU A 143 29.20 -11.18 8.76
C GLU A 143 30.54 -11.55 8.12
N LYS A 144 30.59 -11.81 6.80
CA LYS A 144 31.82 -12.08 6.04
C LYS A 144 32.76 -10.88 6.08
N ILE A 145 32.26 -9.67 5.84
CA ILE A 145 33.05 -8.45 5.91
C ILE A 145 33.61 -8.26 7.33
N GLY A 146 32.75 -8.42 8.35
CA GLY A 146 33.16 -8.29 9.74
C GLY A 146 34.25 -9.30 10.14
N LYS A 147 34.20 -10.52 9.56
CA LYS A 147 35.28 -11.51 9.76
C LYS A 147 36.60 -11.05 9.11
N ILE A 148 36.54 -10.57 7.86
CA ILE A 148 37.71 -10.08 7.15
C ILE A 148 38.37 -8.92 7.92
N LEU A 149 37.56 -7.97 8.40
CA LEU A 149 38.04 -6.83 9.18
C LEU A 149 38.79 -7.28 10.45
N ARG A 150 38.20 -8.23 11.21
CA ARG A 150 38.88 -8.79 12.39
C ARG A 150 40.18 -9.51 12.03
N ASP A 151 40.18 -10.27 10.94
CA ASP A 151 41.39 -10.96 10.48
C ASP A 151 42.49 -9.96 10.06
N ILE A 152 42.14 -8.79 9.54
CA ILE A 152 43.06 -7.69 9.24
C ILE A 152 43.61 -7.07 10.55
N GLU A 153 42.75 -6.73 11.49
CA GLU A 153 43.11 -6.16 12.79
C GLU A 153 44.02 -7.09 13.58
N ASP A 154 43.77 -8.40 13.51
CA ASP A 154 44.60 -9.45 14.15
C ASP A 154 45.88 -9.79 13.39
N ASN A 155 46.21 -9.10 12.29
CA ASN A 155 47.33 -9.39 11.36
C ASN A 155 47.27 -10.85 10.79
N LYS A 156 46.09 -11.43 10.70
CA LYS A 156 45.86 -12.77 10.12
C LYS A 156 45.53 -12.73 8.65
N PHE A 157 45.19 -11.56 8.10
CA PHE A 157 44.81 -11.36 6.69
C PHE A 157 46.07 -11.02 5.87
N ASN A 158 46.55 -11.98 5.11
CA ASN A 158 47.76 -11.85 4.29
C ASN A 158 47.41 -11.77 2.79
N LYS A 159 48.47 -11.67 1.93
CA LYS A 159 48.32 -11.59 0.47
C LYS A 159 47.54 -12.78 -0.12
N ASP A 160 47.76 -13.99 0.40
CA ASP A 160 47.07 -15.19 -0.09
C ASP A 160 45.60 -15.14 0.22
N ASN A 161 45.23 -14.62 1.38
CA ASN A 161 43.83 -14.42 1.75
C ASN A 161 43.14 -13.40 0.83
N MET A 162 43.88 -12.31 0.45
CA MET A 162 43.39 -11.30 -0.49
C MET A 162 43.16 -11.88 -1.88
N VAL A 163 44.11 -12.68 -2.39
CA VAL A 163 43.98 -13.36 -3.70
C VAL A 163 42.80 -14.31 -3.70
N ARG A 164 42.63 -15.14 -2.65
CA ARG A 164 41.47 -16.06 -2.54
C ARG A 164 40.15 -15.30 -2.48
N LEU A 165 40.12 -14.18 -1.76
CA LEU A 165 38.90 -13.34 -1.68
C LEU A 165 38.54 -12.77 -3.05
N ALA A 166 39.52 -12.26 -3.79
CA ALA A 166 39.32 -11.74 -5.14
C ALA A 166 38.82 -12.83 -6.10
N GLN A 167 39.44 -14.03 -6.11
CA GLN A 167 39.01 -15.15 -6.92
C GLN A 167 37.59 -15.59 -6.62
N ASN A 168 37.20 -15.68 -5.34
CA ASN A 168 35.85 -16.04 -4.91
C ASN A 168 34.77 -15.01 -5.33
N ASN A 169 35.19 -13.79 -5.65
CA ASN A 169 34.29 -12.71 -6.11
C ASN A 169 34.50 -12.36 -7.60
N ASN A 170 35.11 -13.26 -8.38
CA ASN A 170 35.43 -13.06 -9.81
C ASN A 170 36.19 -11.75 -10.08
N SER A 171 37.09 -11.39 -9.19
CA SER A 171 37.92 -10.19 -9.25
C SER A 171 39.41 -10.57 -9.26
N SER A 172 40.28 -9.62 -9.60
CA SER A 172 41.73 -9.78 -9.53
C SER A 172 42.34 -8.76 -8.58
N VAL A 173 43.45 -9.13 -7.94
CA VAL A 173 44.25 -8.20 -7.16
C VAL A 173 45.30 -7.59 -8.10
N ASN A 174 45.22 -6.29 -8.34
CA ASN A 174 46.25 -5.55 -9.03
C ASN A 174 47.39 -5.23 -8.02
N THR A 175 48.58 -5.65 -8.33
CA THR A 175 49.79 -5.37 -7.54
C THR A 175 50.56 -4.25 -8.18
#